data_cfa2c849d1918436c480e2685f8d259c
#
_entry.id   cfa2c849d1918436c480e2685f8d259c
#
_cell.length_a   1.000
_cell.length_b   1.000
_cell.length_c   1.000
_cell.angle_alpha   90.00
_cell.angle_beta   90.00
_cell.angle_gamma   90.00
#
_symmetry.space_group_name_H-M   'P 1'
#
loop_
_entity.id
_entity.type
_entity.pdbx_description
1 polymer ?
#
loop_
_entity_poly.entity_id
_entity_poly.type
_entity_poly.pdbx_seq_one_letter_code
_entity_poly.pdbx_strand_id
1 'polypeptide(L)'
;MRLQFKRRQVLTGVGLALGAACLRPSLAGDGRLLTATDVHVSDYPTVEAVRWIGQQLEAETAGRLSLRVYHSGQLGRENDQIDMARHGAIDITRVYSGALNNGWPRTIALGLPYLIRSKAHLRALIDGEVGTRILEGFAARGLVGLAIYDSGSRSVYNTRGPLRTPEDLRGLKLRVPPSDIFLDLMRALGANPTPLSFGEVFSALETRLIDGAENNIRSFHSSRQFEIAGYWSETQHSYAPDILVMSKRNFESLSADDQSLLRALAQRSVAVM
;
A
#
# COMPACT_ATOMS: atom_id res chain seq x y z
N MET A 1 63.77 -47.94 -31.27
CA MET A 1 63.56 -48.16 -32.72
C MET A 1 62.88 -46.95 -33.29
N ARG A 2 63.53 -46.15 -34.09
CA ARG A 2 63.10 -44.96 -34.77
C ARG A 2 62.11 -45.30 -35.85
N LEU A 3 61.09 -44.50 -36.11
CA LEU A 3 60.59 -44.19 -37.44
C LEU A 3 59.86 -42.85 -37.44
N GLN A 4 60.48 -41.86 -38.07
CA GLN A 4 59.91 -40.65 -38.59
C GLN A 4 59.17 -40.97 -39.90
N PHE A 5 58.04 -40.26 -40.17
CA PHE A 5 57.65 -39.98 -41.55
C PHE A 5 57.07 -38.58 -41.70
N LYS A 6 57.49 -37.99 -42.81
CA LYS A 6 57.43 -36.60 -43.25
C LYS A 6 56.06 -36.21 -43.89
N ARG A 7 55.78 -34.89 -43.77
CA ARG A 7 55.16 -33.93 -44.69
C ARG A 7 54.62 -34.40 -46.06
N ARG A 8 53.42 -33.90 -46.44
CA ARG A 8 53.17 -32.89 -47.53
C ARG A 8 51.67 -32.67 -47.72
N GLN A 9 51.32 -31.45 -47.59
CA GLN A 9 50.50 -30.49 -48.35
C GLN A 9 49.58 -31.05 -49.45
N VAL A 10 48.29 -30.72 -49.42
CA VAL A 10 47.51 -30.19 -50.56
C VAL A 10 46.46 -29.17 -50.07
N LEU A 11 46.54 -27.97 -50.62
CA LEU A 11 45.58 -26.89 -50.57
C LEU A 11 44.38 -27.22 -51.45
N THR A 12 43.17 -26.99 -50.95
CA THR A 12 42.05 -26.54 -51.79
C THR A 12 41.08 -25.75 -50.94
N GLY A 13 40.89 -24.51 -51.30
CA GLY A 13 40.05 -23.56 -50.63
C GLY A 13 38.54 -23.81 -50.94
N VAL A 14 37.74 -23.62 -49.90
CA VAL A 14 36.32 -23.29 -50.03
C VAL A 14 36.01 -22.16 -49.06
N GLY A 15 35.74 -21.00 -49.62
CA GLY A 15 35.33 -19.86 -48.85
C GLY A 15 33.94 -20.08 -48.24
N LEU A 16 33.84 -20.11 -46.92
CA LEU A 16 32.59 -19.96 -46.19
C LEU A 16 32.54 -18.55 -45.64
N ALA A 17 31.67 -17.72 -46.20
CA ALA A 17 31.27 -16.46 -45.66
C ALA A 17 30.56 -16.70 -44.32
N LEU A 18 31.27 -16.53 -43.21
CA LEU A 18 30.68 -16.42 -41.89
C LEU A 18 29.99 -15.05 -41.79
N GLY A 19 28.68 -15.06 -41.94
CA GLY A 19 27.82 -13.94 -41.55
C GLY A 19 28.02 -13.67 -40.04
N ALA A 20 28.69 -12.57 -39.74
CA ALA A 20 28.76 -12.06 -38.40
C ALA A 20 27.35 -11.62 -37.98
N ALA A 21 26.59 -12.55 -37.38
CA ALA A 21 25.46 -12.20 -36.57
C ALA A 21 26.01 -11.37 -35.39
N CYS A 22 25.85 -10.04 -35.48
CA CYS A 22 26.04 -9.17 -34.35
C CYS A 22 25.08 -9.60 -33.24
N LEU A 23 25.54 -10.50 -32.39
CA LEU A 23 25.01 -10.66 -31.07
C LEU A 23 25.23 -9.32 -30.36
N ARG A 24 24.20 -8.46 -30.43
CA ARG A 24 24.13 -7.34 -29.52
C ARG A 24 24.16 -7.96 -28.11
N PRO A 25 25.17 -7.67 -27.28
CA PRO A 25 25.03 -8.05 -25.88
C PRO A 25 23.79 -7.29 -25.39
N SER A 26 22.75 -8.04 -25.06
CA SER A 26 21.69 -7.51 -24.22
C SER A 26 22.41 -7.09 -22.94
N LEU A 27 22.65 -5.81 -22.80
CA LEU A 27 22.92 -5.21 -21.49
C LEU A 27 21.62 -5.42 -20.68
N ALA A 28 21.46 -6.64 -20.16
CA ALA A 28 20.63 -6.85 -19.00
C ALA A 28 21.28 -6.01 -17.90
N GLY A 29 20.95 -4.73 -17.85
CA GLY A 29 21.26 -3.88 -16.72
C GLY A 29 20.73 -4.60 -15.49
N ASP A 30 21.52 -4.62 -14.42
CA ASP A 30 21.12 -5.19 -13.13
C ASP A 30 19.71 -4.71 -12.82
N GLY A 31 18.73 -5.64 -12.84
CA GLY A 31 17.32 -5.33 -12.65
C GLY A 31 17.14 -4.71 -11.28
N ARG A 32 16.43 -3.57 -11.21
CA ARG A 32 16.13 -2.92 -9.94
C ARG A 32 14.89 -3.54 -9.31
N LEU A 33 15.08 -4.10 -8.12
CA LEU A 33 13.97 -4.58 -7.29
C LEU A 33 13.47 -3.46 -6.39
N LEU A 34 12.23 -3.04 -6.61
CA LEU A 34 11.52 -2.15 -5.70
C LEU A 34 10.86 -2.97 -4.57
N THR A 35 10.69 -2.35 -3.42
CA THR A 35 10.03 -2.93 -2.25
C THR A 35 8.75 -2.18 -1.94
N ALA A 36 7.66 -2.92 -1.71
CA ALA A 36 6.39 -2.34 -1.26
C ALA A 36 5.94 -3.01 0.04
N THR A 37 5.19 -2.28 0.86
CA THR A 37 4.67 -2.79 2.14
C THR A 37 3.19 -2.51 2.33
N ASP A 38 2.52 -3.40 3.06
CA ASP A 38 1.14 -3.27 3.51
C ASP A 38 0.95 -4.00 4.85
N VAL A 39 0.14 -3.47 5.74
CA VAL A 39 -0.18 -4.13 7.03
C VAL A 39 -1.26 -5.20 6.89
N HIS A 40 -2.00 -5.23 5.79
CA HIS A 40 -3.05 -6.21 5.52
C HIS A 40 -2.50 -7.54 5.03
N VAL A 41 -3.34 -8.57 5.13
CA VAL A 41 -3.03 -9.93 4.66
C VAL A 41 -2.87 -10.01 3.14
N SER A 42 -2.28 -11.12 2.69
CA SER A 42 -1.84 -11.31 1.30
C SER A 42 -2.92 -11.08 0.24
N ASP A 43 -4.16 -11.50 0.53
CA ASP A 43 -5.30 -11.45 -0.38
C ASP A 43 -6.19 -10.20 -0.19
N TYR A 44 -5.71 -9.23 0.56
CA TYR A 44 -6.43 -7.98 0.73
C TYR A 44 -6.38 -7.14 -0.56
N PRO A 45 -7.48 -6.48 -0.97
CA PRO A 45 -7.54 -5.79 -2.27
C PRO A 45 -6.42 -4.80 -2.55
N THR A 46 -5.97 -4.04 -1.55
CA THR A 46 -4.84 -3.10 -1.75
C THR A 46 -3.52 -3.82 -2.01
N VAL A 47 -3.28 -4.97 -1.35
CA VAL A 47 -2.09 -5.80 -1.58
C VAL A 47 -2.10 -6.36 -3.00
N GLU A 48 -3.26 -6.84 -3.47
CA GLU A 48 -3.42 -7.32 -4.85
C GLU A 48 -3.24 -6.20 -5.88
N ALA A 49 -3.76 -5.00 -5.62
CA ALA A 49 -3.55 -3.85 -6.49
C ALA A 49 -2.05 -3.49 -6.62
N VAL A 50 -1.31 -3.54 -5.51
CA VAL A 50 0.15 -3.26 -5.52
C VAL A 50 0.92 -4.40 -6.21
N ARG A 51 0.51 -5.66 -6.05
CA ARG A 51 1.09 -6.79 -6.80
C ARG A 51 0.85 -6.65 -8.30
N TRP A 52 -0.35 -6.25 -8.68
CA TRP A 52 -0.67 -5.98 -10.07
C TRP A 52 0.24 -4.89 -10.66
N ILE A 53 0.52 -3.79 -9.90
CA ILE A 53 1.50 -2.79 -10.32
C ILE A 53 2.86 -3.46 -10.59
N GLY A 54 3.32 -4.33 -9.69
CA GLY A 54 4.58 -5.05 -9.85
C GLY A 54 4.64 -5.90 -11.12
N GLN A 55 3.58 -6.65 -11.40
CA GLN A 55 3.46 -7.49 -12.60
C GLN A 55 3.50 -6.66 -13.88
N GLN A 56 2.75 -5.54 -13.92
CA GLN A 56 2.75 -4.66 -15.09
C GLN A 56 4.11 -3.95 -15.26
N LEU A 57 4.71 -3.51 -14.16
CA LEU A 57 6.02 -2.86 -14.16
C LEU A 57 7.10 -3.79 -14.75
N GLU A 58 7.12 -5.05 -14.32
CA GLU A 58 8.05 -6.06 -14.82
C GLU A 58 7.83 -6.32 -16.32
N ALA A 59 6.56 -6.46 -16.74
CA ALA A 59 6.20 -6.70 -18.13
C ALA A 59 6.55 -5.50 -19.04
N GLU A 60 6.16 -4.28 -18.65
CA GLU A 60 6.36 -3.07 -19.45
C GLU A 60 7.83 -2.58 -19.47
N THR A 61 8.66 -3.05 -18.52
CA THR A 61 10.10 -2.74 -18.50
C THR A 61 10.99 -3.91 -18.94
N ALA A 62 10.41 -5.01 -19.46
CA ALA A 62 11.12 -6.24 -19.83
C ALA A 62 12.03 -6.76 -18.68
N GLY A 63 11.52 -6.72 -17.44
CA GLY A 63 12.21 -7.21 -16.25
C GLY A 63 13.26 -6.26 -15.66
N ARG A 64 13.46 -5.06 -16.24
CA ARG A 64 14.41 -4.07 -15.72
C ARG A 64 13.98 -3.50 -14.37
N LEU A 65 12.68 -3.36 -14.13
CA LEU A 65 12.10 -3.04 -12.84
C LEU A 65 11.20 -4.18 -12.38
N SER A 66 11.31 -4.57 -11.13
CA SER A 66 10.43 -5.53 -10.47
C SER A 66 9.99 -4.98 -9.13
N LEU A 67 8.92 -5.54 -8.56
CA LEU A 67 8.36 -5.09 -7.29
C LEU A 67 8.07 -6.30 -6.39
N ARG A 68 8.58 -6.27 -5.16
CA ARG A 68 8.26 -7.24 -4.11
C ARG A 68 7.37 -6.61 -3.05
N VAL A 69 6.25 -7.27 -2.74
CA VAL A 69 5.30 -6.80 -1.73
C VAL A 69 5.49 -7.58 -0.43
N TYR A 70 5.77 -6.87 0.65
CA TYR A 70 5.80 -7.36 2.03
C TYR A 70 4.46 -7.02 2.69
N HIS A 71 3.56 -7.98 2.75
CA HIS A 71 2.22 -7.85 3.33
C HIS A 71 2.20 -8.20 4.82
N SER A 72 1.02 -8.18 5.47
CA SER A 72 0.81 -8.63 6.86
C SER A 72 1.69 -7.94 7.91
N GLY A 73 2.12 -6.70 7.65
CA GLY A 73 2.97 -5.97 8.58
C GLY A 73 4.37 -6.55 8.78
N GLN A 74 4.88 -7.35 7.81
CA GLN A 74 6.20 -8.00 7.91
C GLN A 74 7.36 -7.03 8.17
N LEU A 75 7.23 -5.77 7.72
CA LEU A 75 8.25 -4.73 7.93
C LEU A 75 7.87 -3.73 9.03
N GLY A 76 6.97 -4.09 9.93
CA GLY A 76 6.61 -3.28 11.08
C GLY A 76 5.22 -2.66 11.00
N ARG A 77 4.96 -1.72 11.91
CA ARG A 77 3.70 -0.98 12.01
C ARG A 77 3.57 0.02 10.87
N GLU A 78 2.35 0.45 10.60
CA GLU A 78 2.07 1.38 9.49
C GLU A 78 2.86 2.70 9.59
N ASN A 79 2.99 3.28 10.80
CA ASN A 79 3.80 4.48 10.99
C ASN A 79 5.29 4.24 10.75
N ASP A 80 5.81 3.07 11.14
CA ASP A 80 7.21 2.69 10.88
C ASP A 80 7.45 2.58 9.37
N GLN A 81 6.50 2.00 8.63
CA GLN A 81 6.55 1.88 7.16
C GLN A 81 6.52 3.25 6.47
N ILE A 82 5.72 4.20 6.99
CA ILE A 82 5.71 5.60 6.51
C ILE A 82 7.10 6.22 6.68
N ASP A 83 7.72 6.08 7.84
CA ASP A 83 9.04 6.65 8.11
C ASP A 83 10.14 5.94 7.29
N MET A 84 10.08 4.62 7.14
CA MET A 84 10.98 3.88 6.25
C MET A 84 10.89 4.38 4.80
N ALA A 85 9.69 4.63 4.28
CA ALA A 85 9.50 5.19 2.93
C ALA A 85 10.05 6.62 2.84
N ARG A 86 9.78 7.48 3.83
CA ARG A 86 10.32 8.86 3.86
C ARG A 86 11.84 8.90 3.79
N HIS A 87 12.50 7.96 4.43
CA HIS A 87 13.96 7.87 4.47
C HIS A 87 14.57 7.02 3.35
N GLY A 88 13.75 6.42 2.50
CA GLY A 88 14.18 5.61 1.35
C GLY A 88 14.63 4.21 1.70
N ALA A 89 14.33 3.71 2.91
CA ALA A 89 14.62 2.33 3.31
C ALA A 89 13.70 1.31 2.62
N ILE A 90 12.48 1.73 2.24
CA ILE A 90 11.57 1.03 1.35
C ILE A 90 11.12 1.99 0.25
N ASP A 91 10.65 1.43 -0.88
CA ASP A 91 10.22 2.26 -2.00
C ASP A 91 8.77 2.71 -1.86
N ILE A 92 7.85 1.80 -1.65
CA ILE A 92 6.41 2.03 -1.69
C ILE A 92 5.76 1.52 -0.39
N THR A 93 4.77 2.25 0.10
CA THR A 93 3.88 1.76 1.17
C THR A 93 2.44 2.17 0.89
N ARG A 94 1.50 1.25 1.12
CA ARG A 94 0.10 1.58 1.19
C ARG A 94 -0.24 1.88 2.66
N VAL A 95 -0.84 3.01 2.90
CA VAL A 95 -1.19 3.47 4.24
C VAL A 95 -2.63 3.97 4.32
N TYR A 96 -3.27 3.73 5.44
CA TYR A 96 -4.54 4.32 5.77
C TYR A 96 -4.42 5.84 5.94
N SER A 97 -5.32 6.62 5.34
CA SER A 97 -5.22 8.09 5.37
C SER A 97 -5.18 8.67 6.78
N GLY A 98 -5.81 8.02 7.76
CA GLY A 98 -5.77 8.43 9.16
C GLY A 98 -4.37 8.40 9.78
N ALA A 99 -3.53 7.42 9.41
CA ALA A 99 -2.15 7.35 9.87
C ALA A 99 -1.28 8.50 9.33
N LEU A 100 -1.72 9.15 8.26
CA LEU A 100 -1.04 10.29 7.64
C LEU A 100 -1.48 11.64 8.19
N ASN A 101 -2.61 11.71 8.91
CA ASN A 101 -3.25 12.98 9.31
C ASN A 101 -2.31 13.91 10.07
N ASN A 102 -1.56 13.38 11.02
CA ASN A 102 -0.65 14.19 11.86
C ASN A 102 0.56 14.70 11.07
N GLY A 103 1.01 13.93 10.08
CA GLY A 103 2.12 14.30 9.20
C GLY A 103 1.70 15.12 7.98
N TRP A 104 0.54 14.87 7.42
CA TRP A 104 0.02 15.50 6.21
C TRP A 104 -1.41 15.99 6.42
N PRO A 105 -1.61 17.18 6.99
CA PRO A 105 -2.92 17.66 7.44
C PRO A 105 -4.00 17.71 6.35
N ARG A 106 -3.63 17.80 5.07
CA ARG A 106 -4.61 17.74 3.97
C ARG A 106 -5.37 16.41 3.91
N THR A 107 -4.79 15.31 4.43
CA THR A 107 -5.46 14.01 4.49
C THR A 107 -6.59 13.97 5.52
N ILE A 108 -6.64 14.91 6.47
CA ILE A 108 -7.70 15.02 7.47
C ILE A 108 -9.07 15.11 6.79
N ALA A 109 -9.18 15.85 5.69
CA ALA A 109 -10.44 16.02 4.96
C ALA A 109 -11.05 14.68 4.52
N LEU A 110 -10.24 13.64 4.28
CA LEU A 110 -10.70 12.31 3.88
C LEU A 110 -11.28 11.50 5.06
N GLY A 111 -10.90 11.83 6.29
CA GLY A 111 -11.30 11.12 7.51
C GLY A 111 -12.37 11.82 8.34
N LEU A 112 -12.78 13.06 7.99
CA LEU A 112 -13.77 13.81 8.75
C LEU A 112 -15.10 13.03 8.86
N PRO A 113 -15.65 12.92 10.08
CA PRO A 113 -16.88 12.18 10.30
C PRO A 113 -18.03 12.74 9.47
N TYR A 114 -18.76 11.84 8.78
CA TYR A 114 -19.95 12.13 7.97
C TYR A 114 -19.79 13.19 6.86
N LEU A 115 -18.56 13.67 6.60
CA LEU A 115 -18.31 14.59 5.48
C LEU A 115 -18.52 13.90 4.14
N ILE A 116 -18.02 12.68 4.00
CA ILE A 116 -18.19 11.85 2.80
C ILE A 116 -19.43 10.98 3.00
N ARG A 117 -20.46 11.20 2.17
CA ARG A 117 -21.81 10.65 2.37
C ARG A 117 -22.08 9.37 1.59
N SER A 118 -21.23 9.01 0.66
CA SER A 118 -21.39 7.82 -0.18
C SER A 118 -20.10 7.45 -0.90
N LYS A 119 -20.03 6.23 -1.41
CA LYS A 119 -18.93 5.78 -2.29
C LYS A 119 -18.79 6.70 -3.52
N ALA A 120 -19.91 7.09 -4.14
CA ALA A 120 -19.88 8.00 -5.29
C ALA A 120 -19.32 9.37 -4.93
N HIS A 121 -19.67 9.90 -3.75
CA HIS A 121 -19.11 11.16 -3.25
C HIS A 121 -17.61 11.04 -2.97
N LEU A 122 -17.16 9.95 -2.34
CA LEU A 122 -15.74 9.66 -2.16
C LEU A 122 -15.01 9.65 -3.51
N ARG A 123 -15.52 8.89 -4.49
CA ARG A 123 -14.89 8.79 -5.83
C ARG A 123 -14.79 10.15 -6.50
N ALA A 124 -15.86 10.96 -6.45
CA ALA A 124 -15.83 12.32 -7.02
C ALA A 124 -14.75 13.22 -6.37
N LEU A 125 -14.50 13.05 -5.07
CA LEU A 125 -13.46 13.80 -4.36
C LEU A 125 -12.05 13.32 -4.72
N ILE A 126 -11.81 12.00 -4.62
CA ILE A 126 -10.44 11.45 -4.77
C ILE A 126 -9.99 11.33 -6.25
N ASP A 127 -10.93 11.23 -7.19
CA ASP A 127 -10.64 11.24 -8.63
C ASP A 127 -10.53 12.66 -9.20
N GLY A 128 -10.94 13.66 -8.45
CA GLY A 128 -10.96 15.07 -8.85
C GLY A 128 -9.75 15.86 -8.29
N GLU A 129 -9.94 17.19 -8.31
CA GLU A 129 -8.92 18.16 -7.90
C GLU A 129 -8.50 17.98 -6.42
N VAL A 130 -9.42 17.59 -5.55
CA VAL A 130 -9.13 17.36 -4.12
C VAL A 130 -8.13 16.24 -3.95
N GLY A 131 -8.35 15.08 -4.61
CA GLY A 131 -7.41 13.95 -4.60
C GLY A 131 -6.05 14.33 -5.16
N THR A 132 -6.02 15.04 -6.28
CA THR A 132 -4.77 15.55 -6.90
C THR A 132 -3.99 16.42 -5.92
N ARG A 133 -4.63 17.40 -5.28
CA ARG A 133 -3.98 18.30 -4.30
C ARG A 133 -3.48 17.56 -3.04
N ILE A 134 -4.17 16.48 -2.63
CA ILE A 134 -3.72 15.63 -1.52
C ILE A 134 -2.45 14.89 -1.93
N LEU A 135 -2.44 14.24 -3.11
CA LEU A 135 -1.28 13.49 -3.60
C LEU A 135 -0.05 14.39 -3.81
N GLU A 136 -0.22 15.59 -4.34
CA GLU A 136 0.85 16.57 -4.51
C GLU A 136 1.45 17.02 -3.17
N GLY A 137 0.62 17.09 -2.14
CA GLY A 137 1.03 17.51 -0.78
C GLY A 137 2.08 16.64 -0.12
N PHE A 138 2.27 15.39 -0.59
CA PHE A 138 3.25 14.46 -0.02
C PHE A 138 4.69 14.85 -0.31
N ALA A 139 4.93 15.53 -1.44
CA ALA A 139 6.28 15.90 -1.90
C ALA A 139 7.05 16.79 -0.92
N ALA A 140 6.34 17.64 -0.17
CA ALA A 140 6.94 18.55 0.82
C ALA A 140 7.60 17.83 2.01
N ARG A 141 7.27 16.55 2.23
CA ARG A 141 7.75 15.77 3.38
C ARG A 141 8.35 14.42 3.00
N GLY A 142 8.98 14.36 1.84
CA GLY A 142 9.82 13.24 1.41
C GLY A 142 9.07 12.03 0.83
N LEU A 143 7.79 12.19 0.48
CA LEU A 143 6.99 11.16 -0.19
C LEU A 143 6.44 11.67 -1.52
N VAL A 144 6.08 10.75 -2.40
CA VAL A 144 5.30 10.98 -3.62
C VAL A 144 3.99 10.25 -3.48
N GLY A 145 2.86 10.96 -3.59
CA GLY A 145 1.55 10.35 -3.66
C GLY A 145 1.33 9.72 -5.04
N LEU A 146 0.91 8.46 -5.07
CA LEU A 146 0.73 7.70 -6.31
C LEU A 146 -0.75 7.45 -6.64
N ALA A 147 -1.55 6.98 -5.67
CA ALA A 147 -2.96 6.67 -5.85
C ALA A 147 -3.73 6.78 -4.52
N ILE A 148 -5.06 6.92 -4.62
CA ILE A 148 -5.98 6.86 -3.48
C ILE A 148 -6.98 5.75 -3.76
N TYR A 149 -7.09 4.78 -2.83
CA TYR A 149 -7.95 3.60 -2.93
C TYR A 149 -9.19 3.76 -2.05
N ASP A 150 -10.34 3.35 -2.55
CA ASP A 150 -11.59 3.31 -1.78
C ASP A 150 -11.65 2.02 -0.95
N SER A 151 -11.43 2.10 0.33
CA SER A 151 -11.51 0.97 1.27
C SER A 151 -12.89 0.78 1.91
N GLY A 152 -13.87 1.55 1.50
CA GLY A 152 -15.24 1.54 2.03
C GLY A 152 -15.41 2.38 3.29
N SER A 153 -16.66 2.40 3.79
CA SER A 153 -17.01 3.11 5.02
C SER A 153 -16.52 2.36 6.26
N ARG A 154 -16.23 3.13 7.30
CA ARG A 154 -15.82 2.63 8.62
C ARG A 154 -17.00 2.60 9.57
N SER A 155 -17.10 1.53 10.33
CA SER A 155 -18.15 1.29 11.31
C SER A 155 -17.59 0.72 12.60
N VAL A 156 -18.33 0.82 13.70
CA VAL A 156 -17.90 0.33 15.01
C VAL A 156 -18.30 -1.13 15.19
N TYR A 157 -17.43 -1.91 15.79
CA TYR A 157 -17.69 -3.29 16.23
C TYR A 157 -17.16 -3.51 17.64
N ASN A 158 -17.82 -4.40 18.40
CA ASN A 158 -17.48 -4.60 19.81
C ASN A 158 -17.90 -5.99 20.32
N THR A 159 -17.48 -6.29 21.57
CA THR A 159 -17.76 -7.55 22.28
C THR A 159 -18.94 -7.46 23.23
N ARG A 160 -19.51 -6.27 23.46
CA ARG A 160 -20.48 -6.00 24.52
C ARG A 160 -21.94 -6.14 24.07
N GLY A 161 -22.25 -5.62 22.88
CA GLY A 161 -23.62 -5.61 22.39
C GLY A 161 -23.80 -4.69 21.17
N PRO A 162 -25.01 -4.70 20.57
CA PRO A 162 -25.33 -3.83 19.46
C PRO A 162 -25.37 -2.37 19.90
N LEU A 163 -24.81 -1.48 19.07
CA LEU A 163 -24.88 -0.03 19.27
C LEU A 163 -26.04 0.52 18.43
N ARG A 164 -27.01 1.13 19.05
CA ARG A 164 -28.20 1.68 18.41
C ARG A 164 -28.25 3.21 18.46
N THR A 165 -27.64 3.79 19.48
CA THR A 165 -27.54 5.23 19.69
C THR A 165 -26.09 5.61 20.03
N PRO A 166 -25.69 6.88 19.89
CA PRO A 166 -24.37 7.34 20.32
C PRO A 166 -24.09 7.10 21.82
N GLU A 167 -25.13 7.10 22.66
CA GLU A 167 -25.02 6.86 24.09
C GLU A 167 -24.52 5.45 24.44
N ASP A 168 -24.77 4.46 23.55
CA ASP A 168 -24.29 3.09 23.72
C ASP A 168 -22.77 2.97 23.63
N LEU A 169 -22.09 4.00 23.10
CA LEU A 169 -20.62 4.07 23.04
C LEU A 169 -19.99 4.47 24.37
N ARG A 170 -20.77 5.04 25.31
CA ARG A 170 -20.23 5.57 26.57
C ARG A 170 -19.47 4.53 27.37
N GLY A 171 -18.24 4.86 27.72
CA GLY A 171 -17.39 4.02 28.56
C GLY A 171 -16.76 2.82 27.84
N LEU A 172 -17.14 2.52 26.60
CA LEU A 172 -16.49 1.47 25.83
C LEU A 172 -15.02 1.83 25.56
N LYS A 173 -14.12 0.89 25.80
CA LYS A 173 -12.73 0.98 25.40
C LYS A 173 -12.63 0.63 23.90
N LEU A 174 -12.57 1.65 23.07
CA LEU A 174 -12.53 1.45 21.62
C LEU A 174 -11.12 1.72 21.07
N ARG A 175 -10.57 0.74 20.38
CA ARG A 175 -9.36 1.00 19.62
C ARG A 175 -9.65 1.93 18.46
N VAL A 176 -8.77 2.88 18.29
CA VAL A 176 -8.70 3.74 17.09
C VAL A 176 -7.29 3.65 16.49
N PRO A 177 -7.12 3.92 15.18
CA PRO A 177 -5.78 4.12 14.64
C PRO A 177 -5.11 5.32 15.34
N PRO A 178 -3.75 5.40 15.32
CA PRO A 178 -3.03 6.56 15.87
C PRO A 178 -3.28 7.83 15.04
N SER A 179 -4.43 8.46 15.25
CA SER A 179 -4.91 9.65 14.55
C SER A 179 -5.72 10.50 15.51
N ASP A 180 -5.36 11.78 15.66
CA ASP A 180 -5.99 12.69 16.60
C ASP A 180 -7.48 12.87 16.31
N ILE A 181 -7.86 12.91 15.03
CA ILE A 181 -9.27 13.05 14.64
C ILE A 181 -10.14 11.88 15.11
N PHE A 182 -9.61 10.64 15.07
CA PHE A 182 -10.35 9.47 15.55
C PHE A 182 -10.36 9.40 17.08
N LEU A 183 -9.29 9.83 17.74
CA LEU A 183 -9.26 9.99 19.20
C LEU A 183 -10.34 10.98 19.65
N ASP A 184 -10.40 12.14 19.02
CA ASP A 184 -11.35 13.21 19.38
C ASP A 184 -12.79 12.82 19.05
N LEU A 185 -13.02 12.15 17.92
CA LEU A 185 -14.35 11.61 17.57
C LEU A 185 -14.88 10.66 18.67
N MET A 186 -14.09 9.69 19.07
CA MET A 186 -14.53 8.70 20.06
C MET A 186 -14.70 9.32 21.44
N ARG A 187 -13.84 10.28 21.82
CA ARG A 187 -14.04 11.06 23.07
C ARG A 187 -15.32 11.86 23.04
N ALA A 188 -15.62 12.53 21.93
CA ALA A 188 -16.85 13.30 21.78
C ALA A 188 -18.11 12.44 21.88
N LEU A 189 -18.02 11.17 21.48
CA LEU A 189 -19.08 10.17 21.61
C LEU A 189 -19.12 9.50 22.99
N GLY A 190 -18.24 9.91 23.94
CA GLY A 190 -18.20 9.39 25.31
C GLY A 190 -17.51 8.04 25.46
N ALA A 191 -16.86 7.52 24.42
CA ALA A 191 -16.04 6.33 24.50
C ALA A 191 -14.66 6.64 25.09
N ASN A 192 -13.93 5.59 25.48
CA ASN A 192 -12.54 5.63 25.92
C ASN A 192 -11.62 5.14 24.77
N PRO A 193 -11.15 6.02 23.88
CA PRO A 193 -10.34 5.59 22.77
C PRO A 193 -8.93 5.18 23.19
N THR A 194 -8.48 4.06 22.65
CA THR A 194 -7.14 3.49 22.84
C THR A 194 -6.44 3.44 21.49
N PRO A 195 -5.41 4.27 21.23
CA PRO A 195 -4.67 4.20 19.97
C PRO A 195 -3.76 2.97 19.95
N LEU A 196 -4.00 2.07 18.99
CA LEU A 196 -3.19 0.87 18.76
C LEU A 196 -2.95 0.68 17.26
N SER A 197 -1.81 0.10 16.89
CA SER A 197 -1.54 -0.32 15.52
C SER A 197 -2.53 -1.40 15.06
N PHE A 198 -2.75 -1.51 13.74
CA PHE A 198 -3.72 -2.47 13.19
C PHE A 198 -3.42 -3.93 13.59
N GLY A 199 -2.15 -4.34 13.54
CA GLY A 199 -1.74 -5.70 13.91
C GLY A 199 -1.93 -6.07 15.39
N GLU A 200 -2.17 -5.09 16.27
CA GLU A 200 -2.35 -5.32 17.71
C GLU A 200 -3.84 -5.53 18.09
N VAL A 201 -4.77 -5.22 17.16
CA VAL A 201 -6.22 -5.17 17.47
C VAL A 201 -6.78 -6.54 17.86
N PHE A 202 -6.41 -7.60 17.14
CA PHE A 202 -6.92 -8.95 17.42
C PHE A 202 -6.57 -9.40 18.86
N SER A 203 -5.29 -9.31 19.22
CA SER A 203 -4.85 -9.70 20.58
C SER A 203 -5.37 -8.75 21.67
N ALA A 204 -5.56 -7.48 21.38
CA ALA A 204 -6.15 -6.53 22.32
C ALA A 204 -7.64 -6.83 22.58
N LEU A 205 -8.39 -7.30 21.57
CA LEU A 205 -9.77 -7.81 21.73
C LEU A 205 -9.77 -9.11 22.55
N GLU A 206 -8.91 -10.06 22.19
CA GLU A 206 -8.81 -11.37 22.86
C GLU A 206 -8.48 -11.23 24.35
N THR A 207 -7.54 -10.37 24.69
CA THR A 207 -7.14 -10.10 26.09
C THR A 207 -8.05 -9.13 26.81
N ARG A 208 -9.10 -8.61 26.15
CA ARG A 208 -10.03 -7.60 26.70
C ARG A 208 -9.36 -6.29 27.14
N LEU A 209 -8.21 -5.98 26.55
CA LEU A 209 -7.60 -4.64 26.67
C LEU A 209 -8.52 -3.57 26.11
N ILE A 210 -9.22 -3.90 25.03
CA ILE A 210 -10.25 -3.09 24.39
C ILE A 210 -11.58 -3.87 24.33
N ASP A 211 -12.70 -3.16 24.33
CA ASP A 211 -14.04 -3.73 24.16
C ASP A 211 -14.44 -3.83 22.68
N GLY A 212 -13.81 -3.06 21.81
CA GLY A 212 -14.12 -3.00 20.40
C GLY A 212 -13.16 -2.11 19.64
N ALA A 213 -13.47 -1.92 18.37
CA ALA A 213 -12.73 -1.02 17.49
C ALA A 213 -13.65 -0.46 16.39
N GLU A 214 -13.09 0.30 15.47
CA GLU A 214 -13.76 0.77 14.28
C GLU A 214 -12.89 0.50 13.05
N ASN A 215 -13.51 0.09 11.95
CA ASN A 215 -12.83 -0.14 10.68
C ASN A 215 -13.84 -0.34 9.54
N ASN A 216 -13.34 -0.54 8.32
CA ASN A 216 -14.16 -1.03 7.22
C ASN A 216 -14.42 -2.54 7.36
N ILE A 217 -15.50 -3.01 6.75
CA ILE A 217 -15.94 -4.41 6.86
C ILE A 217 -14.92 -5.42 6.31
N ARG A 218 -14.15 -5.05 5.26
CA ARG A 218 -13.14 -5.92 4.66
C ARG A 218 -11.98 -6.17 5.64
N SER A 219 -11.49 -5.10 6.31
CA SER A 219 -10.45 -5.21 7.33
C SER A 219 -10.92 -6.00 8.54
N PHE A 220 -12.16 -5.77 9.00
CA PHE A 220 -12.78 -6.53 10.09
C PHE A 220 -12.83 -8.04 9.77
N HIS A 221 -13.23 -8.40 8.55
CA HIS A 221 -13.30 -9.78 8.10
C HIS A 221 -11.90 -10.39 7.90
N SER A 222 -11.03 -9.74 7.12
CA SER A 222 -9.73 -10.31 6.73
C SER A 222 -8.75 -10.47 7.91
N SER A 223 -8.89 -9.66 8.96
CA SER A 223 -8.13 -9.80 10.21
C SER A 223 -8.81 -10.70 11.25
N ARG A 224 -9.92 -11.35 10.89
CA ARG A 224 -10.68 -12.30 11.73
C ARG A 224 -11.18 -11.71 13.05
N GLN A 225 -11.27 -10.39 13.17
CA GLN A 225 -11.69 -9.72 14.41
C GLN A 225 -13.15 -10.05 14.77
N PHE A 226 -13.96 -10.48 13.78
CA PHE A 226 -15.34 -10.95 13.99
C PHE A 226 -15.44 -12.19 14.88
N GLU A 227 -14.37 -12.96 15.04
CA GLU A 227 -14.36 -14.15 15.91
C GLU A 227 -14.45 -13.78 17.38
N ILE A 228 -14.02 -12.56 17.73
CA ILE A 228 -14.02 -12.06 19.11
C ILE A 228 -15.09 -10.98 19.29
N ALA A 229 -15.13 -10.01 18.37
CA ALA A 229 -16.09 -8.90 18.41
C ALA A 229 -17.32 -9.23 17.56
N GLY A 230 -18.32 -9.91 18.14
CA GLY A 230 -19.49 -10.42 17.42
C GLY A 230 -20.55 -9.38 17.05
N TYR A 231 -20.41 -8.12 17.47
CA TYR A 231 -21.39 -7.07 17.22
C TYR A 231 -20.82 -6.01 16.28
N TRP A 232 -21.31 -6.01 15.05
CA TRP A 232 -21.05 -4.98 14.05
C TRP A 232 -22.20 -4.00 14.03
N SER A 233 -21.94 -2.70 14.14
CA SER A 233 -22.93 -1.62 14.07
C SER A 233 -22.59 -0.66 12.95
N GLU A 234 -23.44 -0.58 11.93
CA GLU A 234 -23.19 0.22 10.72
C GLU A 234 -23.29 1.72 10.99
N THR A 235 -22.34 2.25 11.73
CA THR A 235 -22.28 3.69 12.03
C THR A 235 -21.86 4.51 10.82
N GLN A 236 -21.11 3.94 9.87
CA GLN A 236 -20.63 4.57 8.63
C GLN A 236 -20.07 5.99 8.87
N HIS A 237 -19.39 6.17 9.99
CA HIS A 237 -18.98 7.48 10.50
C HIS A 237 -17.85 8.14 9.70
N SER A 238 -17.10 7.35 8.90
CA SER A 238 -16.01 7.87 8.05
C SER A 238 -15.78 6.93 6.86
N TYR A 239 -15.20 7.44 5.78
CA TYR A 239 -14.72 6.62 4.65
C TYR A 239 -13.21 6.38 4.71
N ALA A 240 -12.45 7.38 5.12
CA ALA A 240 -10.99 7.34 5.32
C ALA A 240 -10.24 6.35 4.40
N PRO A 241 -10.06 6.68 3.12
CA PRO A 241 -9.48 5.80 2.11
C PRO A 241 -8.00 5.51 2.37
N ASP A 242 -7.45 4.54 1.67
CA ASP A 242 -6.03 4.22 1.68
C ASP A 242 -5.26 5.02 0.64
N ILE A 243 -4.02 5.34 0.91
CA ILE A 243 -3.16 6.11 0.03
C ILE A 243 -1.89 5.30 -0.27
N LEU A 244 -1.58 5.15 -1.56
CA LEU A 244 -0.32 4.58 -2.01
C LEU A 244 0.70 5.71 -2.13
N VAL A 245 1.79 5.60 -1.39
CA VAL A 245 2.88 6.57 -1.41
C VAL A 245 4.21 5.89 -1.70
N MET A 246 5.12 6.63 -2.30
CA MET A 246 6.50 6.18 -2.56
C MET A 246 7.51 7.13 -1.93
N SER A 247 8.66 6.60 -1.55
CA SER A 247 9.83 7.40 -1.21
C SER A 247 10.14 8.41 -2.31
N LYS A 248 10.17 9.70 -1.98
CA LYS A 248 10.54 10.74 -2.95
C LYS A 248 11.95 10.53 -3.47
N ARG A 249 12.90 10.23 -2.58
CA ARG A 249 14.29 9.95 -2.93
C ARG A 249 14.42 8.81 -3.95
N ASN A 250 13.73 7.70 -3.68
CA ASN A 250 13.81 6.52 -4.54
C ASN A 250 13.06 6.74 -5.85
N PHE A 251 11.95 7.47 -5.84
CA PHE A 251 11.21 7.87 -7.03
C PHE A 251 12.05 8.76 -7.95
N GLU A 252 12.70 9.79 -7.41
CA GLU A 252 13.54 10.71 -8.18
C GLU A 252 14.84 10.04 -8.72
N SER A 253 15.22 8.89 -8.19
CA SER A 253 16.33 8.08 -8.73
C SER A 253 15.94 7.19 -9.91
N LEU A 254 14.65 7.11 -10.26
CA LEU A 254 14.16 6.44 -11.46
C LEU A 254 14.33 7.36 -12.68
N SER A 255 14.39 6.78 -13.88
CA SER A 255 14.31 7.56 -15.12
C SER A 255 12.96 8.28 -15.23
N ALA A 256 12.89 9.36 -16.02
CA ALA A 256 11.64 10.07 -16.24
C ALA A 256 10.52 9.18 -16.84
N ASP A 257 10.90 8.25 -17.71
CA ASP A 257 9.97 7.28 -18.30
C ASP A 257 9.44 6.32 -17.25
N ASP A 258 10.32 5.81 -16.34
CA ASP A 258 9.93 4.91 -15.25
C ASP A 258 9.05 5.61 -14.22
N GLN A 259 9.33 6.87 -13.91
CA GLN A 259 8.49 7.69 -13.04
C GLN A 259 7.08 7.84 -13.63
N SER A 260 7.01 8.14 -14.93
CA SER A 260 5.74 8.30 -15.66
C SER A 260 4.96 6.99 -15.72
N LEU A 261 5.64 5.88 -16.04
CA LEU A 261 5.06 4.54 -16.06
C LEU A 261 4.51 4.16 -14.68
N LEU A 262 5.29 4.33 -13.62
CA LEU A 262 4.87 3.97 -12.27
C LEU A 262 3.64 4.77 -11.81
N ARG A 263 3.57 6.07 -12.12
CA ARG A 263 2.38 6.89 -11.87
C ARG A 263 1.17 6.38 -12.63
N ALA A 264 1.32 6.07 -13.92
CA ALA A 264 0.25 5.54 -14.75
C ALA A 264 -0.27 4.18 -14.23
N LEU A 265 0.64 3.28 -13.85
CA LEU A 265 0.29 1.98 -13.27
C LEU A 265 -0.43 2.12 -11.92
N ALA A 266 0.05 3.02 -11.05
CA ALA A 266 -0.61 3.28 -9.78
C ALA A 266 -2.05 3.81 -9.97
N GLN A 267 -2.29 4.69 -10.92
CA GLN A 267 -3.64 5.16 -11.24
C GLN A 267 -4.52 4.05 -11.83
N ARG A 268 -3.98 3.22 -12.73
CA ARG A 268 -4.69 2.07 -13.31
C ARG A 268 -5.03 1.01 -12.26
N SER A 269 -4.19 0.84 -11.24
CA SER A 269 -4.41 -0.14 -10.16
C SER A 269 -5.65 0.15 -9.30
N VAL A 270 -6.17 1.38 -9.35
CA VAL A 270 -7.43 1.74 -8.66
C VAL A 270 -8.62 0.93 -9.18
N ALA A 271 -8.59 0.49 -10.43
CA ALA A 271 -9.63 -0.35 -11.01
C ALA A 271 -9.49 -1.85 -10.63
N VAL A 272 -8.38 -2.25 -10.03
CA VAL A 272 -8.13 -3.62 -9.54
C VAL A 272 -8.75 -3.84 -8.15
N MET A 273 -9.00 -2.74 -7.40
CA MET A 273 -9.65 -2.72 -6.09
C MET A 273 -11.15 -3.06 -6.23
#